data_d82514e6ed9546f7de548bca348c1c38
#
_entry.id   d82514e6ed9546f7de548bca348c1c38
#
_cell.length_a   1.000
_cell.length_b   1.000
_cell.length_c   1.000
_cell.angle_alpha   90.00
_cell.angle_beta   90.00
_cell.angle_gamma   90.00
#
_symmetry.space_group_name_H-M   'P 1'
#
loop_
_entity.id
_entity.type
_entity.pdbx_description
1 polymer ?
#
loop_
_entity_poly.entity_id
_entity_poly.type
_entity_poly.pdbx_seq_one_letter_code
_entity_poly.pdbx_strand_id
1 'polypeptide(L)'
;VLKDVAFGPQNFGVSEEETKKIAREKLALVGIDESLFERSPFELSGGQMRRVAIAGMLAMEPTVLVLDEPTAGLDPLGRKELMTLFKKLHLSGMTIVLVTHLMDDVAAYADQVYVMEKGRLVKSGKPSDVFQDVASMEKVQLGVPKITAFCKRLADRGVAFKKLPIKIEEFKESLNG
;
A
#
# COMPACT_ATOMS: atom_id res chain seq x y z
N VAL A 1 10.83 -13.62 16.68
CA VAL A 1 9.70 -13.04 15.92
C VAL A 1 8.53 -12.73 16.86
N LEU A 2 8.00 -13.72 17.58
CA LEU A 2 6.87 -13.48 18.49
C LEU A 2 7.18 -12.40 19.54
N LYS A 3 8.37 -12.47 20.16
CA LYS A 3 8.83 -11.48 21.15
C LYS A 3 8.96 -10.08 20.60
N ASP A 4 9.37 -9.93 19.34
CA ASP A 4 9.52 -8.60 18.70
C ASP A 4 8.17 -7.93 18.49
N VAL A 5 7.15 -8.69 18.08
CA VAL A 5 5.78 -8.17 17.92
C VAL A 5 5.13 -7.91 19.29
N ALA A 6 5.42 -8.73 20.29
CA ALA A 6 4.95 -8.58 21.65
C ALA A 6 5.54 -7.36 22.38
N PHE A 7 6.70 -6.87 21.95
CA PHE A 7 7.47 -5.82 22.64
C PHE A 7 6.69 -4.50 22.78
N GLY A 8 6.01 -4.08 21.72
CA GLY A 8 5.21 -2.83 21.74
C GLY A 8 4.14 -2.83 22.84
N PRO A 9 3.15 -3.73 22.78
CA PRO A 9 2.09 -3.84 23.81
C PRO A 9 2.63 -4.04 25.22
N GLN A 10 3.72 -4.80 25.39
CA GLN A 10 4.35 -5.02 26.68
C GLN A 10 4.85 -3.71 27.31
N ASN A 11 5.43 -2.81 26.51
CA ASN A 11 5.89 -1.50 26.97
C ASN A 11 4.74 -0.56 27.36
N PHE A 12 3.53 -0.82 26.87
CA PHE A 12 2.32 -0.13 27.26
C PHE A 12 1.60 -0.76 28.47
N GLY A 13 2.23 -1.71 29.15
CA GLY A 13 1.74 -2.32 30.38
C GLY A 13 0.72 -3.43 30.18
N VAL A 14 0.58 -3.96 28.98
CA VAL A 14 -0.23 -5.17 28.69
C VAL A 14 0.47 -6.38 29.32
N SER A 15 -0.30 -7.29 29.92
CA SER A 15 0.25 -8.51 30.52
C SER A 15 0.98 -9.38 29.51
N GLU A 16 1.95 -10.18 29.99
CA GLU A 16 2.74 -11.07 29.12
C GLU A 16 1.87 -12.06 28.34
N GLU A 17 0.84 -12.59 28.99
CA GLU A 17 -0.08 -13.57 28.38
C GLU A 17 -0.90 -12.91 27.26
N GLU A 18 -1.52 -11.76 27.53
CA GLU A 18 -2.32 -11.03 26.53
C GLU A 18 -1.45 -10.50 25.39
N THR A 19 -0.25 -10.04 25.70
CA THR A 19 0.72 -9.59 24.70
C THR A 19 1.10 -10.71 23.72
N LYS A 20 1.33 -11.92 24.21
CA LYS A 20 1.62 -13.10 23.36
C LYS A 20 0.42 -13.44 22.48
N LYS A 21 -0.78 -13.36 23.01
CA LYS A 21 -2.01 -13.59 22.24
C LYS A 21 -2.15 -12.55 21.10
N ILE A 22 -2.06 -11.27 21.43
CA ILE A 22 -2.07 -10.17 20.44
C ILE A 22 -1.00 -10.41 19.36
N ALA A 23 0.23 -10.71 19.74
CA ALA A 23 1.32 -10.95 18.81
C ALA A 23 1.03 -12.11 17.84
N ARG A 24 0.49 -13.23 18.33
CA ARG A 24 0.08 -14.37 17.49
C ARG A 24 -1.01 -13.97 16.49
N GLU A 25 -2.03 -13.26 16.94
CA GLU A 25 -3.13 -12.78 16.09
C GLU A 25 -2.62 -11.86 14.98
N LYS A 26 -1.73 -10.89 15.31
CA LYS A 26 -1.20 -9.94 14.31
C LYS A 26 -0.22 -10.62 13.34
N LEU A 27 0.60 -11.58 13.80
CA LEU A 27 1.45 -12.38 12.93
C LEU A 27 0.64 -13.22 11.94
N ALA A 28 -0.41 -13.88 12.41
CA ALA A 28 -1.33 -14.61 11.54
C ALA A 28 -2.04 -13.68 10.53
N LEU A 29 -2.46 -12.49 10.97
CA LEU A 29 -3.10 -11.48 10.12
C LEU A 29 -2.21 -11.06 8.93
N VAL A 30 -0.91 -10.92 9.15
CA VAL A 30 0.06 -10.58 8.10
C VAL A 30 0.58 -11.80 7.33
N GLY A 31 0.08 -13.00 7.60
CA GLY A 31 0.43 -14.24 6.90
C GLY A 31 1.80 -14.79 7.26
N ILE A 32 2.23 -14.64 8.50
CA ILE A 32 3.42 -15.33 9.07
C ILE A 32 3.00 -16.66 9.65
N ASP A 33 3.63 -17.73 9.18
CA ASP A 33 3.38 -19.09 9.65
C ASP A 33 3.83 -19.29 11.11
N GLU A 34 3.08 -20.08 11.86
CA GLU A 34 3.33 -20.29 13.28
C GLU A 34 4.69 -20.96 13.56
N SER A 35 5.21 -21.76 12.62
CA SER A 35 6.54 -22.37 12.69
C SER A 35 7.70 -21.37 12.72
N LEU A 36 7.42 -20.10 12.36
CA LEU A 36 8.40 -19.02 12.35
C LEU A 36 8.40 -18.17 13.64
N PHE A 37 7.44 -18.36 14.53
CA PHE A 37 7.24 -17.50 15.69
C PHE A 37 8.44 -17.51 16.67
N GLU A 38 9.09 -18.66 16.83
CA GLU A 38 10.25 -18.80 17.73
C GLU A 38 11.59 -18.50 17.02
N ARG A 39 11.59 -18.26 15.71
CA ARG A 39 12.81 -17.93 14.97
C ARG A 39 13.30 -16.52 15.27
N SER A 40 14.59 -16.31 15.02
CA SER A 40 15.17 -14.96 14.98
C SER A 40 14.63 -14.20 13.75
N PRO A 41 14.31 -12.91 13.85
CA PRO A 41 13.96 -12.09 12.67
C PRO A 41 15.03 -12.13 11.57
N PHE A 42 16.30 -12.30 11.93
CA PHE A 42 17.42 -12.39 10.99
C PHE A 42 17.44 -13.67 10.14
N GLU A 43 16.65 -14.68 10.51
CA GLU A 43 16.49 -15.92 9.75
C GLU A 43 15.34 -15.86 8.75
N LEU A 44 14.61 -14.74 8.72
CA LEU A 44 13.47 -14.52 7.84
C LEU A 44 13.92 -13.93 6.49
N SER A 45 13.13 -14.21 5.44
CA SER A 45 13.26 -13.46 4.19
C SER A 45 12.91 -11.98 4.37
N GLY A 46 13.40 -11.11 3.50
CA GLY A 46 13.09 -9.68 3.56
C GLY A 46 11.59 -9.36 3.56
N GLY A 47 10.80 -10.15 2.80
CA GLY A 47 9.34 -10.03 2.79
C GLY A 47 8.71 -10.44 4.13
N GLN A 48 9.20 -11.52 4.73
CA GLN A 48 8.74 -11.97 6.04
C GLN A 48 9.11 -10.96 7.15
N MET A 49 10.36 -10.45 7.16
CA MET A 49 10.76 -9.40 8.11
C MET A 49 9.85 -8.17 8.04
N ARG A 50 9.51 -7.73 6.82
CA ARG A 50 8.59 -6.60 6.61
C ARG A 50 7.19 -6.88 7.17
N ARG A 51 6.64 -8.08 6.94
CA ARG A 51 5.35 -8.50 7.51
C ARG A 51 5.40 -8.54 9.03
N VAL A 52 6.48 -9.03 9.63
CA VAL A 52 6.68 -9.03 11.10
C VAL A 52 6.73 -7.59 11.63
N ALA A 53 7.44 -6.67 10.96
CA ALA A 53 7.45 -5.26 11.36
C ALA A 53 6.05 -4.62 11.32
N ILE A 54 5.26 -4.92 10.28
CA ILE A 54 3.86 -4.47 10.18
C ILE A 54 3.02 -5.09 11.31
N ALA A 55 3.19 -6.37 11.62
CA ALA A 55 2.50 -7.02 12.75
C ALA A 55 2.80 -6.33 14.08
N GLY A 56 4.07 -5.94 14.30
CA GLY A 56 4.48 -5.19 15.49
C GLY A 56 3.79 -3.82 15.60
N MET A 57 3.66 -3.10 14.49
CA MET A 57 2.91 -1.85 14.46
C MET A 57 1.41 -2.08 14.72
N LEU A 58 0.81 -3.08 14.10
CA LEU A 58 -0.60 -3.43 14.28
C LEU A 58 -0.93 -3.95 15.69
N ALA A 59 0.05 -4.53 16.39
CA ALA A 59 -0.11 -4.98 17.77
C ALA A 59 -0.37 -3.83 18.76
N MET A 60 0.00 -2.61 18.40
CA MET A 60 -0.27 -1.41 19.19
C MET A 60 -1.65 -0.78 18.88
N GLU A 61 -2.46 -1.41 18.03
CA GLU A 61 -3.81 -0.99 17.63
C GLU A 61 -3.90 0.47 17.17
N PRO A 62 -3.06 0.91 16.22
CA PRO A 62 -3.05 2.29 15.78
C PRO A 62 -4.34 2.63 15.02
N THR A 63 -4.83 3.85 15.17
CA THR A 63 -5.93 4.40 14.34
C THR A 63 -5.43 4.88 12.98
N VAL A 64 -4.14 5.24 12.89
CA VAL A 64 -3.47 5.70 11.66
C VAL A 64 -2.19 4.90 11.47
N LEU A 65 -2.02 4.32 10.29
CA LEU A 65 -0.82 3.58 9.89
C LEU A 65 -0.13 4.32 8.74
N VAL A 66 1.11 4.74 8.97
CA VAL A 66 1.95 5.40 7.94
C VAL A 66 2.99 4.41 7.44
N LEU A 67 3.03 4.20 6.13
CA LEU A 67 3.86 3.21 5.47
C LEU A 67 4.67 3.86 4.35
N ASP A 68 6.00 3.76 4.45
CA ASP A 68 6.92 4.26 3.43
C ASP A 68 7.46 3.07 2.61
N GLU A 69 7.14 3.06 1.29
CA GLU A 69 7.49 2.03 0.32
C GLU A 69 7.28 0.58 0.84
N PRO A 70 6.10 0.24 1.41
CA PRO A 70 5.93 -1.04 2.13
C PRO A 70 6.02 -2.26 1.21
N THR A 71 5.90 -2.09 -0.10
CA THR A 71 5.94 -3.18 -1.08
C THR A 71 7.27 -3.27 -1.83
N ALA A 72 8.26 -2.41 -1.53
CA ALA A 72 9.55 -2.43 -2.19
C ALA A 72 10.28 -3.77 -1.98
N GLY A 73 10.81 -4.36 -3.05
CA GLY A 73 11.53 -5.63 -3.01
C GLY A 73 10.67 -6.88 -2.81
N LEU A 74 9.33 -6.75 -2.80
CA LEU A 74 8.43 -7.90 -2.83
C LEU A 74 8.21 -8.38 -4.28
N ASP A 75 8.00 -9.68 -4.42
CA ASP A 75 7.50 -10.26 -5.65
C ASP A 75 6.05 -9.80 -5.93
N PRO A 76 5.52 -9.97 -7.14
CA PRO A 76 4.18 -9.49 -7.50
C PRO A 76 3.06 -10.09 -6.63
N LEU A 77 3.20 -11.35 -6.19
CA LEU A 77 2.20 -12.00 -5.35
C LEU A 77 2.22 -11.41 -3.93
N GLY A 78 3.41 -11.33 -3.31
CA GLY A 78 3.58 -10.76 -1.97
C GLY A 78 3.13 -9.29 -1.91
N ARG A 79 3.39 -8.50 -2.98
CA ARG A 79 2.89 -7.13 -3.12
C ARG A 79 1.37 -7.10 -3.12
N LYS A 80 0.72 -7.92 -3.95
CA LYS A 80 -0.74 -7.99 -4.04
C LYS A 80 -1.38 -8.38 -2.71
N GLU A 81 -0.82 -9.37 -2.03
CA GLU A 81 -1.30 -9.82 -0.72
C GLU A 81 -1.21 -8.70 0.32
N LEU A 82 -0.07 -8.00 0.38
CA LEU A 82 0.15 -6.93 1.34
C LEU A 82 -0.79 -5.73 1.08
N MET A 83 -0.95 -5.33 -0.18
CA MET A 83 -1.89 -4.26 -0.55
C MET A 83 -3.35 -4.66 -0.27
N THR A 84 -3.70 -5.93 -0.44
CA THR A 84 -5.02 -6.46 -0.09
C THR A 84 -5.25 -6.41 1.44
N LEU A 85 -4.22 -6.70 2.24
CA LEU A 85 -4.26 -6.55 3.70
C LEU A 85 -4.53 -5.09 4.07
N PHE A 86 -3.78 -4.13 3.51
CA PHE A 86 -3.99 -2.70 3.79
C PHE A 86 -5.40 -2.25 3.43
N LYS A 87 -5.93 -2.72 2.30
CA LYS A 87 -7.32 -2.43 1.93
C LYS A 87 -8.32 -2.98 2.95
N LYS A 88 -8.11 -4.20 3.46
CA LYS A 88 -8.97 -4.78 4.51
C LYS A 88 -8.91 -3.96 5.81
N LEU A 89 -7.71 -3.57 6.24
CA LEU A 89 -7.52 -2.72 7.43
C LEU A 89 -8.20 -1.36 7.26
N HIS A 90 -8.08 -0.74 6.09
CA HIS A 90 -8.77 0.51 5.78
C HIS A 90 -10.29 0.35 5.84
N LEU A 91 -10.85 -0.68 5.23
CA LEU A 91 -12.29 -0.97 5.27
C LEU A 91 -12.81 -1.28 6.68
N SER A 92 -11.95 -1.72 7.60
CA SER A 92 -12.28 -1.89 9.02
C SER A 92 -12.17 -0.60 9.85
N GLY A 93 -11.89 0.56 9.22
CA GLY A 93 -11.89 1.87 9.86
C GLY A 93 -10.51 2.46 10.14
N MET A 94 -9.41 1.76 9.79
CA MET A 94 -8.06 2.29 9.95
C MET A 94 -7.74 3.33 8.87
N THR A 95 -7.13 4.44 9.24
CA THR A 95 -6.57 5.37 8.27
C THR A 95 -5.18 4.88 7.82
N ILE A 96 -4.99 4.72 6.51
CA ILE A 96 -3.72 4.30 5.93
C ILE A 96 -3.11 5.46 5.15
N VAL A 97 -1.91 5.85 5.49
CA VAL A 97 -1.08 6.79 4.71
C VAL A 97 0.02 5.99 4.03
N LEU A 98 -0.03 5.92 2.71
CA LEU A 98 0.92 5.16 1.90
C LEU A 98 1.83 6.14 1.14
N VAL A 99 3.12 6.09 1.39
CA VAL A 99 4.13 6.78 0.58
C VAL A 99 4.66 5.79 -0.45
N THR A 100 4.52 6.11 -1.73
CA THR A 100 4.94 5.23 -2.82
C THR A 100 5.12 5.99 -4.15
N HIS A 101 5.95 5.45 -5.02
CA HIS A 101 6.10 5.87 -6.42
C HIS A 101 5.41 4.91 -7.41
N LEU A 102 4.64 3.94 -6.93
CA LEU A 102 3.96 2.93 -7.75
C LEU A 102 2.55 3.39 -8.11
N MET A 103 2.42 4.11 -9.21
CA MET A 103 1.16 4.77 -9.59
C MET A 103 0.01 3.79 -9.87
N ASP A 104 0.30 2.56 -10.26
CA ASP A 104 -0.73 1.51 -10.40
C ASP A 104 -1.36 1.15 -9.05
N ASP A 105 -0.58 1.13 -7.94
CA ASP A 105 -1.11 0.92 -6.60
C ASP A 105 -1.94 2.11 -6.13
N VAL A 106 -1.44 3.33 -6.38
CA VAL A 106 -2.20 4.55 -6.06
C VAL A 106 -3.55 4.55 -6.76
N ALA A 107 -3.60 4.23 -8.07
CA ALA A 107 -4.84 4.16 -8.82
C ALA A 107 -5.80 3.07 -8.30
N ALA A 108 -5.24 1.92 -7.84
CA ALA A 108 -6.05 0.77 -7.41
C ALA A 108 -6.62 0.93 -5.99
N TYR A 109 -5.88 1.58 -5.09
CA TYR A 109 -6.15 1.50 -3.65
C TYR A 109 -6.40 2.84 -2.96
N ALA A 110 -5.89 3.97 -3.48
CA ALA A 110 -6.01 5.26 -2.81
C ALA A 110 -7.38 5.92 -3.03
N ASP A 111 -7.92 6.54 -1.99
CA ASP A 111 -9.09 7.42 -2.06
C ASP A 111 -8.68 8.86 -2.36
N GLN A 112 -7.50 9.27 -1.85
CA GLN A 112 -6.95 10.60 -1.99
C GLN A 112 -5.45 10.52 -2.27
N VAL A 113 -4.96 11.40 -3.13
CA VAL A 113 -3.56 11.52 -3.51
C VAL A 113 -3.03 12.89 -3.12
N TYR A 114 -1.81 12.91 -2.59
CA TYR A 114 -1.03 14.10 -2.30
C TYR A 114 0.32 13.97 -2.99
N VAL A 115 0.57 14.78 -4.01
CA VAL A 115 1.83 14.78 -4.76
C VAL A 115 2.79 15.77 -4.12
N MET A 116 3.93 15.26 -3.68
CA MET A 116 4.97 16.04 -3.01
C MET A 116 6.18 16.23 -3.93
N GLU A 117 6.70 17.45 -4.01
CA GLU A 117 7.96 17.77 -4.68
C GLU A 117 8.80 18.66 -3.78
N LYS A 118 10.05 18.27 -3.50
CA LYS A 118 11.01 19.04 -2.67
C LYS A 118 10.40 19.57 -1.35
N GLY A 119 9.66 18.70 -0.66
CA GLY A 119 9.01 19.02 0.61
C GLY A 119 7.76 19.90 0.51
N ARG A 120 7.23 20.14 -0.69
CA ARG A 120 6.02 20.94 -0.91
C ARG A 120 4.92 20.12 -1.55
N LEU A 121 3.69 20.35 -1.14
CA LEU A 121 2.50 19.81 -1.79
C LEU A 121 2.29 20.57 -3.12
N VAL A 122 2.35 19.84 -4.23
CA VAL A 122 2.20 20.45 -5.58
C VAL A 122 0.86 20.10 -6.24
N LYS A 123 0.24 18.99 -5.84
CA LYS A 123 -1.07 18.57 -6.35
C LYS A 123 -1.77 17.67 -5.33
N SER A 124 -3.09 17.74 -5.26
CA SER A 124 -3.90 16.81 -4.48
C SER A 124 -5.26 16.59 -5.12
N GLY A 125 -5.89 15.46 -4.83
CA GLY A 125 -7.21 15.12 -5.35
C GLY A 125 -7.45 13.61 -5.40
N LYS A 126 -8.58 13.21 -5.94
CA LYS A 126 -8.85 11.80 -6.22
C LYS A 126 -7.87 11.27 -7.28
N PRO A 127 -7.46 9.99 -7.25
CA PRO A 127 -6.58 9.42 -8.27
C PRO A 127 -7.08 9.68 -9.69
N SER A 128 -8.41 9.55 -9.89
CA SER A 128 -9.07 9.79 -11.18
C SER A 128 -8.93 11.23 -11.70
N ASP A 129 -8.59 12.20 -10.88
CA ASP A 129 -8.43 13.60 -11.28
C ASP A 129 -6.94 13.97 -11.38
N VAL A 130 -6.14 13.46 -10.43
CA VAL A 130 -4.70 13.70 -10.42
C VAL A 130 -4.03 13.14 -11.67
N PHE A 131 -4.38 11.93 -12.11
CA PHE A 131 -3.76 11.25 -13.25
C PHE A 131 -4.28 11.70 -14.63
N GLN A 132 -5.28 12.58 -14.72
CA GLN A 132 -5.67 13.16 -16.01
C GLN A 132 -4.60 14.10 -16.56
N ASP A 133 -3.90 14.79 -15.70
CA ASP A 133 -2.85 15.74 -16.08
C ASP A 133 -1.48 15.04 -16.11
N VAL A 134 -1.29 14.23 -17.15
CA VAL A 134 -0.07 13.44 -17.37
C VAL A 134 1.17 14.32 -17.39
N ALA A 135 1.09 15.46 -18.08
CA ALA A 135 2.22 16.39 -18.22
C ALA A 135 2.66 17.00 -16.88
N SER A 136 1.72 17.27 -15.98
CA SER A 136 2.05 17.75 -14.64
C SER A 136 2.75 16.67 -13.80
N MET A 137 2.32 15.41 -13.93
CA MET A 137 2.96 14.29 -13.24
C MET A 137 4.39 14.04 -13.76
N GLU A 138 4.61 14.13 -15.05
CA GLU A 138 5.94 14.00 -15.68
C GLU A 138 6.90 15.13 -15.25
N LYS A 139 6.41 16.36 -15.10
CA LYS A 139 7.23 17.50 -14.63
C LYS A 139 7.82 17.27 -13.24
N VAL A 140 7.11 16.60 -12.36
CA VAL A 140 7.58 16.24 -11.01
C VAL A 140 8.29 14.88 -10.97
N GLN A 141 8.67 14.36 -12.15
CA GLN A 141 9.37 13.08 -12.31
C GLN A 141 8.59 11.87 -11.77
N LEU A 142 7.27 11.98 -11.68
CA LEU A 142 6.36 10.89 -11.40
C LEU A 142 5.69 10.46 -12.70
N GLY A 143 5.43 9.16 -12.81
CA GLY A 143 4.63 8.64 -13.90
C GLY A 143 3.13 8.73 -13.60
N VAL A 144 2.37 8.10 -14.47
CA VAL A 144 0.94 7.80 -14.27
C VAL A 144 0.74 6.27 -14.34
N PRO A 145 -0.43 5.75 -13.96
CA PRO A 145 -0.72 4.32 -14.15
C PRO A 145 -0.43 3.86 -15.58
N LYS A 146 0.07 2.64 -15.74
CA LYS A 146 0.45 2.09 -17.06
C LYS A 146 -0.66 2.18 -18.09
N ILE A 147 -1.89 1.89 -17.66
CA ILE A 147 -3.06 1.99 -18.54
C ILE A 147 -3.33 3.45 -18.94
N THR A 148 -3.16 4.41 -18.04
CA THR A 148 -3.31 5.84 -18.33
C THR A 148 -2.28 6.30 -19.36
N ALA A 149 -1.02 5.92 -19.19
CA ALA A 149 0.04 6.21 -20.15
C ALA A 149 -0.24 5.60 -21.53
N PHE A 150 -0.77 4.38 -21.57
CA PHE A 150 -1.17 3.72 -22.81
C PHE A 150 -2.33 4.47 -23.49
N CYS A 151 -3.38 4.79 -22.76
CA CYS A 151 -4.54 5.52 -23.28
C CYS A 151 -4.16 6.94 -23.74
N LYS A 152 -3.24 7.61 -23.05
CA LYS A 152 -2.69 8.91 -23.49
C LYS A 152 -2.03 8.80 -24.88
N ARG A 153 -1.22 7.75 -25.12
CA ARG A 153 -0.62 7.50 -26.44
C ARG A 153 -1.65 7.22 -27.53
N LEU A 154 -2.74 6.55 -27.20
CA LEU A 154 -3.85 6.34 -28.14
C LEU A 154 -4.58 7.66 -28.42
N ALA A 155 -4.81 8.48 -27.40
CA ALA A 155 -5.43 9.80 -27.55
C ALA A 155 -4.59 10.71 -28.46
N ASP A 156 -3.27 10.70 -28.31
CA ASP A 156 -2.33 11.45 -29.16
C ASP A 156 -2.34 10.98 -30.63
N ARG A 157 -2.89 9.78 -30.90
CA ARG A 157 -3.11 9.21 -32.25
C ARG A 157 -4.54 9.34 -32.75
N GLY A 158 -5.37 10.12 -32.04
CA GLY A 158 -6.74 10.42 -32.47
C GLY A 158 -7.84 9.54 -31.87
N VAL A 159 -7.53 8.63 -30.93
CA VAL A 159 -8.56 7.89 -30.21
C VAL A 159 -9.19 8.80 -29.14
N ALA A 160 -10.52 8.96 -29.19
CA ALA A 160 -11.21 9.81 -28.24
C ALA A 160 -11.46 9.07 -26.92
N PHE A 161 -11.10 9.70 -25.80
CA PHE A 161 -11.49 9.27 -24.46
C PHE A 161 -12.23 10.43 -23.77
N LYS A 162 -13.36 10.13 -23.18
CA LYS A 162 -14.08 11.12 -22.36
C LYS A 162 -13.25 11.51 -21.12
N LYS A 163 -12.55 10.55 -20.56
CA LYS A 163 -11.60 10.67 -19.44
C LYS A 163 -10.58 9.55 -19.59
N LEU A 164 -9.29 9.82 -19.34
CA LEU A 164 -8.27 8.78 -19.42
C LEU A 164 -8.51 7.73 -18.33
N PRO A 165 -8.62 6.44 -18.68
CA PRO A 165 -8.74 5.36 -17.70
C PRO A 165 -7.52 5.31 -16.79
N ILE A 166 -7.74 5.06 -15.51
CA ILE A 166 -6.66 4.84 -14.53
C ILE A 166 -6.57 3.38 -14.08
N LYS A 167 -7.57 2.55 -14.45
CA LYS A 167 -7.64 1.10 -14.21
C LYS A 167 -7.94 0.37 -15.50
N ILE A 168 -7.53 -0.89 -15.58
CA ILE A 168 -7.77 -1.74 -16.78
C ILE A 168 -9.26 -1.95 -17.00
N GLU A 169 -10.04 -2.07 -15.93
CA GLU A 169 -11.49 -2.24 -15.98
C GLU A 169 -12.16 -1.06 -16.68
N GLU A 170 -11.78 0.17 -16.31
CA GLU A 170 -12.29 1.41 -16.94
C GLU A 170 -11.96 1.47 -18.44
N PHE A 171 -10.75 1.00 -18.83
CA PHE A 171 -10.39 0.92 -20.23
C PHE A 171 -11.26 -0.09 -20.99
N LYS A 172 -11.51 -1.28 -20.44
CA LYS A 172 -12.41 -2.27 -21.07
C LYS A 172 -13.82 -1.73 -21.25
N GLU A 173 -14.33 -1.00 -20.25
CA GLU A 173 -15.65 -0.36 -20.35
C GLU A 173 -15.68 0.69 -21.46
N SER A 174 -14.60 1.46 -21.65
CA SER A 174 -14.50 2.47 -22.71
C SER A 174 -14.45 1.91 -24.13
N LEU A 175 -14.17 0.60 -24.30
CA LEU A 175 -14.18 -0.08 -25.60
C LEU A 175 -15.57 -0.64 -25.96
N ASN A 176 -16.48 -0.79 -24.98
CA ASN A 176 -17.77 -1.42 -25.16
C ASN A 176 -18.92 -0.39 -25.26
N GLY A 177 -18.63 0.88 -25.21
CA GLY A 177 -19.56 2.00 -25.34
C GLY A 177 -19.21 2.92 -26.48
#